data_1a24391cfbb5b4f836fb9dc34456f2f8
#
_entry.id   1a24391cfbb5b4f836fb9dc34456f2f8
#
_cell.length_a   1.000
_cell.length_b   1.000
_cell.length_c   1.000
_cell.angle_alpha   90.00
_cell.angle_beta   90.00
_cell.angle_gamma   90.00
#
_symmetry.space_group_name_H-M   'P 1'
#
loop_
_entity.id
_entity.type
_entity.pdbx_description
1 polymer ?
#
loop_
_entity_poly.entity_id
_entity_poly.type
_entity_poly.pdbx_seq_one_letter_code
_entity_poly.pdbx_strand_id
1 'polypeptide(L)'
;MEKTIGVTEAPHIPLQRGEQLIDTAVRYAEERHWDVFPGAWLEHDGETPRCSCDAADCAAPGAHPTGPGWAGQASGSATAVRRMWSKQPRASILLPTGRTFEALDVPETAGCLALARMERMGLPLGPVTRTPARRMLFLVLPGASVKVPALVRTLGWAPAALDLICRGEGEYIAAPPTRVGAHGVVQWACRPTPANRWLPDAEELISPLAYACARDAVALRAR
;
A
#
# COMPACT_ATOMS: atom_id res chain seq x y z
N MET A 1 2.01 -52.35 -30.80
CA MET A 1 1.64 -50.98 -31.22
C MET A 1 1.45 -50.17 -29.94
N GLU A 2 2.50 -49.55 -29.48
CA GLU A 2 2.50 -48.72 -28.26
C GLU A 2 2.30 -47.28 -28.68
N LYS A 3 1.22 -46.66 -28.23
CA LYS A 3 0.91 -45.24 -28.45
C LYS A 3 1.63 -44.43 -27.39
N THR A 4 2.69 -43.78 -27.78
CA THR A 4 3.37 -42.75 -26.98
C THR A 4 2.43 -41.56 -26.81
N ILE A 5 1.98 -41.29 -25.57
CA ILE A 5 1.21 -40.10 -25.24
C ILE A 5 2.22 -38.96 -25.08
N GLY A 6 2.14 -37.99 -26.01
CA GLY A 6 2.95 -36.78 -25.96
C GLY A 6 2.62 -35.97 -24.73
N VAL A 7 3.62 -35.73 -23.88
CA VAL A 7 3.55 -34.79 -22.76
C VAL A 7 3.49 -33.39 -23.35
N THR A 8 2.34 -32.76 -23.27
CA THR A 8 2.19 -31.35 -23.64
C THR A 8 2.86 -30.52 -22.54
N GLU A 9 3.98 -29.94 -22.86
CA GLU A 9 4.73 -29.01 -22.03
C GLU A 9 3.84 -27.79 -21.74
N ALA A 10 3.56 -27.52 -20.47
CA ALA A 10 2.76 -26.36 -20.08
C ALA A 10 3.51 -25.06 -20.45
N PRO A 11 2.81 -24.03 -20.94
CA PRO A 11 3.47 -22.82 -21.39
C PRO A 11 4.15 -22.11 -20.22
N HIS A 12 5.43 -21.88 -20.34
CA HIS A 12 6.24 -21.06 -19.46
C HIS A 12 5.69 -19.64 -19.43
N ILE A 13 5.28 -19.15 -18.25
CA ILE A 13 4.70 -17.83 -18.02
C ILE A 13 5.72 -16.91 -17.30
N PRO A 14 6.70 -16.32 -17.95
CA PRO A 14 7.50 -15.23 -17.37
C PRO A 14 6.99 -13.83 -17.77
N LEU A 15 6.30 -13.67 -18.89
CA LEU A 15 5.84 -12.39 -19.43
C LEU A 15 4.67 -11.79 -18.65
N GLN A 16 3.82 -12.57 -18.03
CA GLN A 16 2.58 -12.12 -17.37
C GLN A 16 2.80 -11.24 -16.13
N ARG A 17 3.94 -11.29 -15.47
CA ARG A 17 4.16 -10.52 -14.24
C ARG A 17 4.43 -9.04 -14.50
N GLY A 18 5.18 -8.71 -15.55
CA GLY A 18 5.44 -7.33 -15.96
C GLY A 18 4.20 -6.66 -16.57
N GLU A 19 3.44 -7.39 -17.39
CA GLU A 19 2.18 -6.92 -17.95
C GLU A 19 1.14 -6.65 -16.85
N GLN A 20 1.06 -7.50 -15.84
CA GLN A 20 0.17 -7.30 -14.68
C GLN A 20 0.51 -6.05 -13.85
N LEU A 21 1.79 -5.69 -13.72
CA LEU A 21 2.20 -4.48 -12.99
C LEU A 21 1.83 -3.22 -13.75
N ILE A 22 2.12 -3.15 -15.04
CA ILE A 22 1.78 -1.99 -15.88
C ILE A 22 0.26 -1.78 -15.94
N ASP A 23 -0.51 -2.84 -16.14
CA ASP A 23 -1.97 -2.76 -16.21
C ASP A 23 -2.57 -2.33 -14.86
N THR A 24 -1.98 -2.78 -13.76
CA THR A 24 -2.42 -2.38 -12.42
C THR A 24 -2.09 -0.92 -12.15
N ALA A 25 -0.89 -0.47 -12.48
CA ALA A 25 -0.49 0.93 -12.30
C ALA A 25 -1.36 1.87 -13.17
N VAL A 26 -1.65 1.47 -14.41
CA VAL A 26 -2.55 2.21 -15.32
C VAL A 26 -3.96 2.29 -14.74
N ARG A 27 -4.51 1.19 -14.21
CA ARG A 27 -5.84 1.20 -13.58
C ARG A 27 -5.92 2.14 -12.39
N TYR A 28 -4.88 2.23 -11.55
CA TYR A 28 -4.86 3.22 -10.47
C TYR A 28 -4.95 4.65 -10.98
N ALA A 29 -4.25 4.96 -12.06
CA ALA A 29 -4.30 6.28 -12.68
C ALA A 29 -5.67 6.56 -13.36
N GLU A 30 -6.20 5.62 -14.15
CA GLU A 30 -7.44 5.80 -14.91
C GLU A 30 -8.70 5.76 -14.05
N GLU A 31 -8.82 4.73 -13.19
CA GLU A 31 -10.06 4.49 -12.45
C GLU A 31 -10.14 5.30 -11.14
N ARG A 32 -8.98 5.59 -10.54
CA ARG A 32 -8.90 6.25 -9.23
C ARG A 32 -8.34 7.67 -9.29
N HIS A 33 -7.77 8.06 -10.43
CA HIS A 33 -7.07 9.33 -10.61
C HIS A 33 -5.92 9.52 -9.59
N TRP A 34 -5.32 8.41 -9.15
CA TRP A 34 -4.16 8.44 -8.28
C TRP A 34 -2.90 8.66 -9.10
N ASP A 35 -2.03 9.52 -8.60
CA ASP A 35 -0.67 9.59 -9.11
C ASP A 35 0.05 8.28 -8.75
N VAL A 36 0.81 7.74 -9.70
CA VAL A 36 1.64 6.55 -9.50
C VAL A 36 3.06 6.81 -9.98
N PHE A 37 4.03 6.16 -9.39
CA PHE A 37 5.42 6.19 -9.85
C PHE A 37 6.12 4.85 -9.62
N PRO A 38 7.13 4.51 -10.45
CA PRO A 38 7.87 3.26 -10.32
C PRO A 38 8.86 3.35 -9.14
N GLY A 39 8.88 2.30 -8.32
CA GLY A 39 9.85 2.13 -7.24
C GLY A 39 10.84 1.02 -7.50
N ALA A 40 11.77 0.83 -6.57
CA ALA A 40 12.67 -0.31 -6.56
C ALA A 40 11.89 -1.62 -6.59
N TRP A 41 12.49 -2.67 -7.14
CA TRP A 41 11.89 -4.00 -7.23
C TRP A 41 12.82 -5.06 -6.63
N LEU A 42 12.33 -6.28 -6.48
CA LEU A 42 13.14 -7.40 -6.04
C LEU A 42 13.71 -8.16 -7.24
N GLU A 43 15.00 -8.38 -7.20
CA GLU A 43 15.74 -9.27 -8.10
C GLU A 43 15.89 -10.64 -7.45
N HIS A 44 15.75 -11.69 -8.26
CA HIS A 44 15.88 -13.06 -7.82
C HIS A 44 17.16 -13.63 -8.43
N ASP A 45 18.30 -13.25 -7.86
CA ASP A 45 19.60 -13.81 -8.17
C ASP A 45 20.05 -14.67 -6.97
N GLY A 46 19.64 -15.94 -6.96
CA GLY A 46 19.97 -16.87 -5.89
C GLY A 46 18.81 -17.13 -4.89
N GLU A 47 19.16 -17.64 -3.70
CA GLU A 47 18.18 -18.07 -2.69
C GLU A 47 17.45 -16.91 -2.01
N THR A 48 18.06 -15.73 -1.91
CA THR A 48 17.48 -14.56 -1.25
C THR A 48 17.22 -13.42 -2.23
N PRO A 49 15.98 -12.86 -2.24
CA PRO A 49 15.68 -11.72 -3.10
C PRO A 49 16.47 -10.48 -2.68
N ARG A 50 17.12 -9.83 -3.65
CA ARG A 50 17.86 -8.57 -3.45
C ARG A 50 17.06 -7.39 -3.96
N CYS A 51 17.27 -6.22 -3.35
CA CYS A 51 16.68 -4.99 -3.85
C CYS A 51 17.45 -4.46 -5.07
N SER A 52 16.75 -3.99 -6.08
CA SER A 52 17.37 -3.37 -7.28
C SER A 52 18.13 -2.07 -7.00
N CYS A 53 18.13 -1.57 -5.78
CA CYS A 53 18.94 -0.42 -5.35
C CYS A 53 20.38 -0.81 -4.94
N ASP A 54 20.69 -2.11 -4.88
CA ASP A 54 21.97 -2.69 -4.49
C ASP A 54 22.51 -2.30 -3.10
N ALA A 55 21.72 -1.59 -2.29
CA ALA A 55 22.10 -1.28 -0.91
C ALA A 55 22.01 -2.54 -0.04
N ALA A 56 23.09 -2.87 0.68
CA ALA A 56 23.14 -4.03 1.56
C ALA A 56 22.09 -3.96 2.69
N ASP A 57 21.93 -2.76 3.27
CA ASP A 57 21.02 -2.50 4.38
C ASP A 57 19.77 -1.73 3.91
N CYS A 58 19.14 -2.17 2.83
CA CYS A 58 17.94 -1.55 2.31
C CYS A 58 16.78 -1.71 3.30
N ALA A 59 16.28 -0.59 3.84
CA ALA A 59 15.21 -0.59 4.85
C ALA A 59 13.83 -1.08 4.32
N ALA A 60 13.58 -0.96 3.01
CA ALA A 60 12.34 -1.38 2.38
C ALA A 60 12.59 -2.06 1.03
N PRO A 61 13.23 -3.25 1.01
CA PRO A 61 13.62 -3.89 -0.24
C PRO A 61 12.46 -4.09 -1.20
N GLY A 62 12.57 -3.56 -2.41
CA GLY A 62 11.54 -3.66 -3.44
C GLY A 62 10.34 -2.72 -3.28
N ALA A 63 10.35 -1.80 -2.32
CA ALA A 63 9.18 -0.95 -2.04
C ALA A 63 9.57 0.48 -1.63
N HIS A 64 10.57 1.06 -2.28
CA HIS A 64 11.00 2.44 -2.04
C HIS A 64 11.32 3.17 -3.35
N PRO A 65 11.34 4.51 -3.37
CA PRO A 65 11.77 5.29 -4.52
C PRO A 65 13.23 4.99 -4.92
N THR A 66 13.52 5.07 -6.21
CA THR A 66 14.88 4.83 -6.74
C THR A 66 15.76 6.08 -6.72
N GLY A 67 15.23 7.24 -6.38
CA GLY A 67 15.99 8.49 -6.29
C GLY A 67 15.20 9.63 -5.64
N PRO A 68 15.85 10.73 -5.27
CA PRO A 68 15.26 11.82 -4.50
C PRO A 68 14.18 12.60 -5.27
N GLY A 69 14.22 12.59 -6.61
CA GLY A 69 13.26 13.30 -7.47
C GLY A 69 11.96 12.54 -7.76
N TRP A 70 11.64 11.50 -7.03
CA TRP A 70 10.52 10.60 -7.28
C TRP A 70 9.15 11.32 -7.33
N ALA A 71 8.94 12.32 -6.48
CA ALA A 71 7.68 13.04 -6.42
C ALA A 71 7.35 13.76 -7.74
N GLY A 72 8.36 14.28 -8.43
CA GLY A 72 8.21 14.89 -9.76
C GLY A 72 7.96 13.90 -10.89
N GLN A 73 8.18 12.60 -10.66
CA GLN A 73 7.91 11.55 -11.65
C GLN A 73 6.48 11.01 -11.55
N ALA A 74 5.84 11.18 -10.40
CA ALA A 74 4.50 10.66 -10.16
C ALA A 74 3.47 11.28 -11.12
N SER A 75 2.58 10.46 -11.65
CA SER A 75 1.61 10.90 -12.65
C SER A 75 0.31 10.09 -12.56
N GLY A 76 -0.82 10.79 -12.68
CA GLY A 76 -2.16 10.21 -12.89
C GLY A 76 -2.51 10.00 -14.37
N SER A 77 -1.58 10.30 -15.31
CA SER A 77 -1.81 10.07 -16.73
C SER A 77 -1.45 8.66 -17.14
N ALA A 78 -2.41 7.89 -17.64
CA ALA A 78 -2.21 6.54 -18.14
C ALA A 78 -1.08 6.43 -19.19
N THR A 79 -0.99 7.41 -20.07
CA THR A 79 0.09 7.46 -21.09
C THR A 79 1.47 7.62 -20.46
N ALA A 80 1.58 8.50 -19.45
CA ALA A 80 2.83 8.68 -18.73
C ALA A 80 3.18 7.43 -17.92
N VAL A 81 2.19 6.80 -17.27
CA VAL A 81 2.36 5.54 -16.52
C VAL A 81 2.84 4.42 -17.44
N ARG A 82 2.19 4.20 -18.59
CA ARG A 82 2.64 3.19 -19.57
C ARG A 82 4.09 3.42 -19.98
N ARG A 83 4.48 4.68 -20.25
CA ARG A 83 5.86 5.02 -20.62
C ARG A 83 6.86 4.77 -19.49
N MET A 84 6.48 4.98 -18.22
CA MET A 84 7.35 4.67 -17.09
C MET A 84 7.60 3.17 -16.96
N TRP A 85 6.52 2.36 -16.96
CA TRP A 85 6.65 0.91 -16.82
C TRP A 85 7.22 0.22 -18.04
N SER A 86 7.08 0.77 -19.26
CA SER A 86 7.79 0.22 -20.44
C SER A 86 9.32 0.30 -20.31
N LYS A 87 9.83 1.28 -19.54
CA LYS A 87 11.28 1.40 -19.24
C LYS A 87 11.71 0.52 -18.07
N GLN A 88 10.82 0.26 -17.12
CA GLN A 88 11.07 -0.47 -15.89
C GLN A 88 9.95 -1.48 -15.61
N PRO A 89 9.82 -2.57 -16.40
CA PRO A 89 8.66 -3.47 -16.33
C PRO A 89 8.50 -4.19 -14.98
N ARG A 90 9.58 -4.32 -14.21
CA ARG A 90 9.61 -4.98 -12.91
C ARG A 90 9.40 -4.02 -11.74
N ALA A 91 9.36 -2.72 -11.99
CA ALA A 91 9.27 -1.71 -10.95
C ALA A 91 8.02 -1.91 -10.07
N SER A 92 8.19 -1.74 -8.78
CA SER A 92 7.08 -1.72 -7.83
C SER A 92 6.15 -0.54 -8.08
N ILE A 93 4.92 -0.64 -7.62
CA ILE A 93 3.94 0.44 -7.74
C ILE A 93 3.91 1.22 -6.44
N LEU A 94 4.34 2.47 -6.50
CA LEU A 94 4.29 3.41 -5.38
C LEU A 94 3.31 4.53 -5.67
N LEU A 95 2.59 4.94 -4.63
CA LEU A 95 1.60 6.02 -4.69
C LEU A 95 2.04 7.14 -3.75
N PRO A 96 2.24 8.38 -4.24
CA PRO A 96 2.50 9.52 -3.38
C PRO A 96 1.28 9.85 -2.55
N THR A 97 1.48 10.25 -1.31
CA THR A 97 0.43 10.73 -0.41
C THR A 97 0.42 12.26 -0.33
N GLY A 98 -0.67 12.82 0.17
CA GLY A 98 -0.85 14.25 0.40
C GLY A 98 -1.69 14.99 -0.66
N ARG A 99 -1.68 14.56 -1.93
CA ARG A 99 -2.39 15.25 -3.01
C ARG A 99 -3.78 14.67 -3.30
N THR A 100 -3.84 13.39 -3.63
CA THR A 100 -5.10 12.71 -4.01
C THR A 100 -5.69 11.95 -2.85
N PHE A 101 -4.88 11.52 -1.90
CA PHE A 101 -5.25 10.89 -0.65
C PHE A 101 -4.11 11.01 0.36
N GLU A 102 -4.45 10.78 1.62
CA GLU A 102 -3.51 10.47 2.70
C GLU A 102 -3.83 9.09 3.26
N ALA A 103 -2.96 8.54 4.11
CA ALA A 103 -3.20 7.22 4.67
C ALA A 103 -2.98 7.21 6.19
N LEU A 104 -3.91 6.56 6.91
CA LEU A 104 -3.77 6.28 8.33
C LEU A 104 -3.15 4.89 8.49
N ASP A 105 -1.90 4.86 8.92
CA ASP A 105 -1.05 3.69 9.02
C ASP A 105 -1.03 3.21 10.49
N VAL A 106 -1.52 1.99 10.72
CA VAL A 106 -1.67 1.39 12.05
C VAL A 106 -1.15 -0.06 12.08
N PRO A 107 -0.85 -0.64 13.25
CA PRO A 107 -0.55 -2.06 13.38
C PRO A 107 -1.67 -2.93 12.79
N GLU A 108 -1.31 -4.05 12.19
CA GLU A 108 -2.28 -4.96 11.56
C GLU A 108 -3.36 -5.43 12.52
N THR A 109 -2.99 -5.75 13.77
CA THR A 109 -3.93 -6.16 14.83
C THR A 109 -4.95 -5.09 15.15
N ALA A 110 -4.49 -3.84 15.32
CA ALA A 110 -5.37 -2.69 15.53
C ALA A 110 -6.24 -2.43 14.29
N GLY A 111 -5.65 -2.49 13.10
CA GLY A 111 -6.35 -2.28 11.83
C GLY A 111 -7.47 -3.27 11.60
N CYS A 112 -7.24 -4.57 11.87
CA CYS A 112 -8.28 -5.60 11.76
C CYS A 112 -9.44 -5.35 12.75
N LEU A 113 -9.12 -4.98 14.00
CA LEU A 113 -10.14 -4.67 15.00
C LEU A 113 -10.95 -3.43 14.60
N ALA A 114 -10.27 -2.38 14.13
CA ALA A 114 -10.93 -1.15 13.68
C ALA A 114 -11.82 -1.41 12.47
N LEU A 115 -11.33 -2.14 11.47
CA LEU A 115 -12.09 -2.47 10.25
C LEU A 115 -13.39 -3.22 10.59
N ALA A 116 -13.30 -4.28 11.40
CA ALA A 116 -14.47 -5.04 11.84
C ALA A 116 -15.48 -4.18 12.65
N ARG A 117 -14.99 -3.18 13.39
CA ARG A 117 -15.84 -2.24 14.12
C ARG A 117 -16.53 -1.26 13.17
N MET A 118 -15.78 -0.70 12.20
CA MET A 118 -16.31 0.23 11.19
C MET A 118 -17.40 -0.44 10.34
N GLU A 119 -17.19 -1.69 9.91
CA GLU A 119 -18.19 -2.48 9.18
C GLU A 119 -19.48 -2.65 9.97
N ARG A 120 -19.40 -3.00 11.26
CA ARG A 120 -20.57 -3.13 12.13
C ARG A 120 -21.30 -1.80 12.37
N MET A 121 -20.57 -0.69 12.34
CA MET A 121 -21.14 0.65 12.50
C MET A 121 -21.68 1.22 11.18
N GLY A 122 -21.46 0.55 10.06
CA GLY A 122 -21.87 1.02 8.72
C GLY A 122 -21.12 2.29 8.29
N LEU A 123 -19.89 2.51 8.78
CA LEU A 123 -19.09 3.68 8.39
C LEU A 123 -18.63 3.57 6.94
N PRO A 124 -18.49 4.70 6.23
CA PRO A 124 -17.94 4.71 4.89
C PRO A 124 -16.48 4.24 4.93
N LEU A 125 -16.17 3.18 4.18
CA LEU A 125 -14.83 2.64 4.10
C LEU A 125 -14.21 2.96 2.74
N GLY A 126 -13.05 3.60 2.77
CA GLY A 126 -12.14 3.72 1.65
C GLY A 126 -11.38 2.41 1.41
N PRO A 127 -10.51 2.38 0.40
CA PRO A 127 -9.56 1.29 0.22
C PRO A 127 -8.62 1.17 1.42
N VAL A 128 -8.31 -0.09 1.79
CA VAL A 128 -7.39 -0.39 2.90
C VAL A 128 -6.36 -1.39 2.41
N THR A 129 -5.07 -1.09 2.57
CA THR A 129 -4.00 -2.04 2.28
C THR A 129 -3.53 -2.75 3.53
N ARG A 130 -3.00 -3.96 3.33
CA ARG A 130 -2.24 -4.72 4.33
C ARG A 130 -0.84 -4.97 3.79
N THR A 131 0.17 -4.62 4.58
CA THR A 131 1.56 -4.78 4.19
C THR A 131 2.21 -6.00 4.85
N PRO A 132 3.24 -6.59 4.24
CA PRO A 132 4.01 -7.68 4.86
C PRO A 132 4.69 -7.27 6.17
N ALA A 133 4.93 -5.97 6.39
CA ALA A 133 5.44 -5.43 7.65
C ALA A 133 4.40 -5.37 8.78
N ARG A 134 3.25 -6.07 8.60
CA ARG A 134 2.15 -6.13 9.58
C ARG A 134 1.56 -4.76 9.91
N ARG A 135 1.40 -3.93 8.87
CA ARG A 135 0.72 -2.64 8.94
C ARG A 135 -0.53 -2.65 8.07
N MET A 136 -1.55 -1.90 8.46
CA MET A 136 -2.72 -1.61 7.63
C MET A 136 -2.81 -0.09 7.40
N LEU A 137 -3.06 0.28 6.15
CA LEU A 137 -3.15 1.67 5.74
C LEU A 137 -4.57 1.94 5.21
N PHE A 138 -5.28 2.82 5.90
CA PHE A 138 -6.62 3.27 5.55
C PHE A 138 -6.51 4.54 4.72
N LEU A 139 -6.94 4.49 3.47
CA LEU A 139 -6.88 5.64 2.57
C LEU A 139 -8.03 6.60 2.89
N VAL A 140 -7.70 7.86 3.08
CA VAL A 140 -8.61 8.93 3.47
C VAL A 140 -8.41 10.19 2.60
N LEU A 141 -9.32 11.12 2.66
CA LEU A 141 -9.17 12.43 2.02
C LEU A 141 -7.91 13.16 2.49
N PRO A 142 -7.29 13.99 1.63
CA PRO A 142 -6.14 14.82 2.01
C PRO A 142 -6.46 15.73 3.20
N GLY A 143 -5.42 16.03 4.00
CA GLY A 143 -5.52 16.89 5.20
C GLY A 143 -5.66 16.13 6.51
N ALA A 144 -5.65 14.80 6.48
CA ALA A 144 -5.67 13.96 7.68
C ALA A 144 -4.46 14.23 8.59
N SER A 145 -3.27 14.37 8.03
CA SER A 145 -2.03 14.63 8.78
C SER A 145 -2.10 15.91 9.65
N VAL A 146 -2.86 16.90 9.22
CA VAL A 146 -3.09 18.14 9.98
C VAL A 146 -4.17 17.96 11.05
N LYS A 147 -5.26 17.25 10.71
CA LYS A 147 -6.45 17.10 11.58
C LYS A 147 -6.25 16.06 12.67
N VAL A 148 -5.68 14.90 12.35
CA VAL A 148 -5.65 13.72 13.22
C VAL A 148 -5.02 13.96 14.59
N PRO A 149 -3.92 14.71 14.75
CA PRO A 149 -3.38 14.96 16.08
C PRO A 149 -4.34 15.70 17.02
N ALA A 150 -5.15 16.63 16.49
CA ALA A 150 -6.16 17.33 17.26
C ALA A 150 -7.35 16.42 17.60
N LEU A 151 -7.85 15.66 16.62
CA LEU A 151 -8.95 14.72 16.80
C LEU A 151 -8.62 13.64 17.85
N VAL A 152 -7.41 13.09 17.82
CA VAL A 152 -6.95 12.11 18.81
C VAL A 152 -6.95 12.69 20.22
N ARG A 153 -6.51 13.97 20.39
CA ARG A 153 -6.58 14.65 21.69
C ARG A 153 -8.01 14.86 22.17
N THR A 154 -8.92 15.25 21.28
CA THR A 154 -10.35 15.42 21.60
C THR A 154 -10.97 14.11 22.09
N LEU A 155 -10.50 12.96 21.60
CA LEU A 155 -10.92 11.64 22.07
C LEU A 155 -10.26 11.22 23.41
N GLY A 156 -9.43 12.07 24.01
CA GLY A 156 -8.77 11.83 25.28
C GLY A 156 -7.45 11.05 25.20
N TRP A 157 -6.87 10.89 23.99
CA TRP A 157 -5.61 10.20 23.80
C TRP A 157 -4.45 11.17 23.51
N ALA A 158 -3.26 10.84 24.02
CA ALA A 158 -2.04 11.49 23.56
C ALA A 158 -1.64 10.88 22.19
N PRO A 159 -1.47 11.67 21.12
CA PRO A 159 -1.11 11.13 19.80
C PRO A 159 0.15 10.26 19.83
N ALA A 160 1.16 10.66 20.60
CA ALA A 160 2.41 9.90 20.75
C ALA A 160 2.26 8.55 21.50
N ALA A 161 1.13 8.31 22.16
CA ALA A 161 0.86 7.06 22.87
C ALA A 161 0.21 6.00 21.97
N LEU A 162 -0.23 6.40 20.76
CA LEU A 162 -0.86 5.52 19.80
C LEU A 162 0.13 5.24 18.65
N ASP A 163 0.27 3.98 18.29
CA ASP A 163 0.94 3.61 17.03
C ASP A 163 -0.01 3.85 15.85
N LEU A 164 -0.26 5.14 15.56
CA LEU A 164 -1.07 5.63 14.48
C LEU A 164 -0.30 6.73 13.77
N ILE A 165 0.08 6.48 12.52
CA ILE A 165 0.91 7.36 11.71
C ILE A 165 0.05 7.89 10.56
N CYS A 166 0.12 9.21 10.31
CA CYS A 166 -0.50 9.78 9.12
C CYS A 166 0.56 9.91 8.02
N ARG A 167 0.35 9.22 6.91
CA ARG A 167 1.18 9.38 5.70
C ARG A 167 0.61 10.52 4.88
N GLY A 168 1.23 11.68 4.98
CA GLY A 168 0.80 12.92 4.37
C GLY A 168 1.67 13.35 3.18
N GLU A 169 1.74 14.66 2.96
CA GLU A 169 2.51 15.23 1.86
C GLU A 169 4.01 14.90 1.98
N GLY A 170 4.63 14.59 0.83
CA GLY A 170 6.06 14.23 0.77
C GLY A 170 6.36 12.78 1.13
N GLU A 171 5.35 11.98 1.47
CA GLU A 171 5.47 10.56 1.72
C GLU A 171 4.85 9.73 0.57
N TYR A 172 4.93 8.42 0.69
CA TYR A 172 4.37 7.47 -0.28
C TYR A 172 3.95 6.17 0.42
N ILE A 173 3.13 5.40 -0.27
CA ILE A 173 2.80 4.02 0.13
C ILE A 173 3.10 3.06 -1.02
N ALA A 174 3.41 1.82 -0.68
CA ALA A 174 3.47 0.74 -1.65
C ALA A 174 2.05 0.22 -1.91
N ALA A 175 1.69 0.11 -3.20
CA ALA A 175 0.38 -0.39 -3.60
C ALA A 175 0.44 -1.87 -4.02
N PRO A 176 -0.64 -2.65 -3.86
CA PRO A 176 -0.73 -3.98 -4.41
C PRO A 176 -0.50 -3.99 -5.94
N PRO A 177 0.22 -4.95 -6.48
CA PRO A 177 0.81 -6.14 -5.89
C PRO A 177 2.32 -6.00 -5.58
N THR A 178 2.77 -4.87 -5.09
CA THR A 178 4.19 -4.63 -4.75
C THR A 178 4.72 -5.67 -3.76
N ARG A 179 5.90 -6.24 -4.07
CA ARG A 179 6.61 -7.17 -3.18
C ARG A 179 7.56 -6.40 -2.27
N VAL A 180 7.64 -6.83 -1.01
CA VAL A 180 8.49 -6.19 0.00
C VAL A 180 9.44 -7.24 0.61
N GLY A 181 10.69 -7.20 0.28
CA GLY A 181 11.70 -8.13 0.78
C GLY A 181 11.29 -9.60 0.63
N ALA A 182 11.75 -10.44 1.54
CA ALA A 182 11.32 -11.83 1.66
C ALA A 182 9.93 -11.97 2.32
N HIS A 183 9.36 -10.86 2.82
CA HIS A 183 8.18 -10.89 3.67
C HIS A 183 6.84 -11.06 2.92
N GLY A 184 6.81 -10.82 1.63
CA GLY A 184 5.61 -11.07 0.82
C GLY A 184 5.16 -9.89 -0.04
N VAL A 185 3.84 -9.81 -0.26
CA VAL A 185 3.20 -8.88 -1.19
C VAL A 185 2.23 -7.98 -0.44
N VAL A 186 2.21 -6.69 -0.77
CA VAL A 186 1.16 -5.78 -0.32
C VAL A 186 -0.17 -6.23 -0.91
N GLN A 187 -1.21 -6.29 -0.10
CA GLN A 187 -2.54 -6.76 -0.46
C GLN A 187 -3.62 -5.73 -0.12
N TRP A 188 -4.75 -5.80 -0.79
CA TRP A 188 -5.95 -5.08 -0.38
C TRP A 188 -6.67 -5.84 0.74
N ALA A 189 -6.86 -5.23 1.90
CA ALA A 189 -7.81 -5.68 2.90
C ALA A 189 -9.23 -5.23 2.53
N CYS A 190 -9.37 -3.98 2.05
CA CYS A 190 -10.56 -3.48 1.39
C CYS A 190 -10.16 -2.95 0.00
N ARG A 191 -10.68 -3.57 -1.08
CA ARG A 191 -10.28 -3.23 -2.45
C ARG A 191 -10.88 -1.90 -2.88
N PRO A 192 -10.18 -1.13 -3.75
CA PRO A 192 -10.80 -0.02 -4.44
C PRO A 192 -11.91 -0.55 -5.39
N THR A 193 -13.11 -0.02 -5.25
CA THR A 193 -14.30 -0.37 -6.03
C THR A 193 -15.04 0.91 -6.44
N PRO A 194 -15.96 0.88 -7.41
CA PRO A 194 -16.78 2.05 -7.71
C PRO A 194 -17.56 2.57 -6.49
N ALA A 195 -17.94 1.69 -5.55
CA ALA A 195 -18.70 2.05 -4.37
C ALA A 195 -17.87 2.88 -3.36
N ASN A 196 -16.54 2.67 -3.29
CA ASN A 196 -15.64 3.44 -2.43
C ASN A 196 -14.72 4.38 -3.23
N ARG A 197 -15.23 4.92 -4.35
CA ARG A 197 -14.48 5.89 -5.16
C ARG A 197 -14.21 7.17 -4.39
N TRP A 198 -15.16 7.61 -3.58
CA TRP A 198 -15.02 8.74 -2.67
C TRP A 198 -14.38 8.26 -1.38
N LEU A 199 -13.25 8.84 -1.04
CA LEU A 199 -12.55 8.49 0.20
C LEU A 199 -13.28 9.11 1.40
N PRO A 200 -13.31 8.43 2.56
CA PRO A 200 -13.83 9.01 3.79
C PRO A 200 -12.93 10.12 4.32
N ASP A 201 -13.48 11.05 5.09
CA ASP A 201 -12.65 11.96 5.90
C ASP A 201 -12.04 11.17 7.09
N ALA A 202 -10.84 11.55 7.47
CA ALA A 202 -10.16 10.93 8.62
C ALA A 202 -10.99 11.06 9.91
N GLU A 203 -11.78 12.12 10.06
CA GLU A 203 -12.66 12.35 11.20
C GLU A 203 -13.67 11.21 11.41
N GLU A 204 -14.16 10.61 10.34
CA GLU A 204 -15.11 9.49 10.39
C GLU A 204 -14.47 8.20 10.91
N LEU A 205 -13.17 8.01 10.66
CA LEU A 205 -12.45 6.78 10.96
C LEU A 205 -11.60 6.85 12.24
N ILE A 206 -11.30 8.05 12.73
CA ILE A 206 -10.30 8.23 13.79
C ILE A 206 -10.73 7.60 15.12
N SER A 207 -12.02 7.66 15.49
CA SER A 207 -12.49 7.11 16.76
C SER A 207 -12.29 5.59 16.86
N PRO A 208 -12.75 4.76 15.89
CA PRO A 208 -12.47 3.31 15.93
C PRO A 208 -10.98 2.98 15.81
N LEU A 209 -10.19 3.75 15.05
CA LEU A 209 -8.75 3.54 14.91
C LEU A 209 -8.00 3.85 16.21
N ALA A 210 -8.24 5.00 16.84
CA ALA A 210 -7.61 5.39 18.09
C ALA A 210 -7.92 4.37 19.20
N TYR A 211 -9.18 3.94 19.31
CA TYR A 211 -9.58 2.90 20.26
C TYR A 211 -8.83 1.58 20.02
N ALA A 212 -8.73 1.13 18.77
CA ALA A 212 -8.06 -0.11 18.43
C ALA A 212 -6.55 -0.05 18.69
N CYS A 213 -5.88 1.06 18.33
CA CYS A 213 -4.46 1.28 18.62
C CYS A 213 -4.18 1.33 20.13
N ALA A 214 -5.05 1.99 20.91
CA ALA A 214 -4.91 2.02 22.37
C ALA A 214 -5.02 0.61 22.99
N ARG A 215 -5.96 -0.21 22.53
CA ARG A 215 -6.08 -1.60 22.97
C ARG A 215 -4.87 -2.45 22.60
N ASP A 216 -4.35 -2.30 21.39
CA ASP A 216 -3.17 -3.01 20.94
C ASP A 216 -1.95 -2.64 21.77
N ALA A 217 -1.75 -1.36 22.07
CA ALA A 217 -0.68 -0.88 22.94
C ALA A 217 -0.73 -1.46 24.36
N VAL A 218 -1.93 -1.63 24.93
CA VAL A 218 -2.11 -2.29 26.24
C VAL A 218 -1.77 -3.79 26.14
N ALA A 219 -2.23 -4.47 25.11
CA ALA A 219 -1.96 -5.89 24.91
C ALA A 219 -0.46 -6.19 24.73
N LEU A 220 0.27 -5.28 24.08
CA LEU A 220 1.73 -5.41 23.89
C LEU A 220 2.49 -5.22 25.22
N ARG A 221 2.01 -4.37 26.13
CA ARG A 221 2.64 -4.15 27.45
C ARG A 221 2.39 -5.29 28.43
N ALA A 222 1.37 -6.10 28.19
CA ALA A 222 0.98 -7.22 29.07
C ALA A 222 1.67 -8.55 28.69
N ARG A 223 2.49 -8.56 27.64
CA ARG A 223 3.29 -9.71 27.18
C ARG A 223 4.74 -9.60 27.66
#